data_cc4354c57917f6105963971ac616fb19
#
_entry.id   cc4354c57917f6105963971ac616fb19
#
_cell.length_a   1.000
_cell.length_b   1.000
_cell.length_c   1.000
_cell.angle_alpha   90.00
_cell.angle_beta   90.00
_cell.angle_gamma   90.00
#
_symmetry.space_group_name_H-M   'P 1'
#
loop_
_entity.id
_entity.type
_entity.pdbx_description
1 polymer ?
#
loop_
_entity_poly.entity_id
_entity_poly.type
_entity_poly.pdbx_seq_one_letter_code
_entity_poly.pdbx_strand_id
1 'polypeptide(L)' 'MKENTGLSDKAQEDIIANAAAREIVHEIMNFCVSQQQIKQIINLLALELEDNNLMRSIVGLIKSNKTEKLHV' A
#
# COMPACT_ATOMS: atom_id res chain seq x y z
N MET A 1 13.37 26.64 -13.83
CA MET A 1 13.16 26.29 -13.77
C MET A 1 12.99 25.78 -13.38
N LYS A 2 13.01 25.58 -13.38
CA LYS A 2 12.96 25.04 -13.10
C LYS A 2 12.52 24.28 -13.15
N GLU A 3 12.26 24.22 -13.24
CA GLU A 3 11.81 23.57 -13.32
C GLU A 3 11.48 22.83 -13.69
N ASN A 4 11.57 22.76 -14.14
CA ASN A 4 11.40 22.06 -14.57
C ASN A 4 11.36 21.26 -14.85
N THR A 5 10.85 21.88 -14.83
CA THR A 5 10.95 20.99 -15.40
C THR A 5 11.40 19.84 -15.15
N GLY A 6 12.01 19.75 -15.24
CA GLY A 6 12.48 18.42 -14.96
C GLY A 6 11.93 17.93 -13.67
N LEU A 7 12.08 16.69 -13.41
CA LEU A 7 11.63 16.12 -12.17
C LEU A 7 12.62 16.43 -11.06
N SER A 8 12.10 16.75 -9.88
CA SER A 8 12.93 16.89 -8.72
C SER A 8 13.52 15.55 -8.33
N ASP A 9 14.58 15.57 -7.52
CA ASP A 9 15.17 14.32 -7.04
C ASP A 9 14.14 13.49 -6.30
N LYS A 10 13.28 14.14 -5.51
CA LYS A 10 12.25 13.42 -4.77
C LYS A 10 11.26 12.77 -5.72
N ALA A 11 10.87 13.46 -6.79
CA ALA A 11 9.94 12.89 -7.75
C ALA A 11 10.54 11.66 -8.43
N GLN A 12 11.83 11.71 -8.72
CA GLN A 12 12.50 10.56 -9.33
C GLN A 12 12.57 9.39 -8.35
N GLU A 13 12.84 9.66 -7.09
CA GLU A 13 12.86 8.64 -6.06
C GLU A 13 11.50 7.98 -5.92
N ASP A 14 10.44 8.79 -5.99
CA ASP A 14 9.08 8.27 -5.89
C ASP A 14 8.75 7.36 -7.07
N ILE A 15 9.20 7.72 -8.26
CA ILE A 15 8.97 6.91 -9.45
C ILE A 15 9.67 5.56 -9.33
N ILE A 16 10.92 5.58 -8.87
CA ILE A 16 11.69 4.35 -8.70
C ILE A 16 11.05 3.49 -7.63
N ALA A 17 10.64 4.09 -6.51
CA ALA A 17 10.01 3.35 -5.42
C ALA A 17 8.71 2.72 -5.89
N ASN A 18 7.92 3.44 -6.70
CA ASN A 18 6.68 2.92 -7.23
C ASN A 18 6.91 1.73 -8.15
N ALA A 19 7.94 1.81 -8.99
CA ALA A 19 8.24 0.72 -9.90
C ALA A 19 8.64 -0.54 -9.13
N ALA A 20 9.48 -0.37 -8.11
CA ALA A 20 9.88 -1.50 -7.27
C ALA A 20 8.69 -2.08 -6.53
N ALA A 21 7.81 -1.21 -6.01
CA ALA A 21 6.63 -1.66 -5.29
C ALA A 21 5.71 -2.46 -6.20
N ARG A 22 5.56 -2.04 -7.46
CA ARG A 22 4.73 -2.78 -8.41
C ARG A 22 5.27 -4.16 -8.69
N GLU A 23 6.60 -4.29 -8.76
CA GLU A 23 7.20 -5.59 -8.95
C GLU A 23 6.89 -6.52 -7.79
N ILE A 24 6.95 -5.98 -6.57
CA ILE A 24 6.63 -6.77 -5.39
C ILE A 24 5.17 -7.19 -5.41
N VAL A 25 4.27 -6.29 -5.79
CA VAL A 25 2.85 -6.61 -5.89
C VAL A 25 2.63 -7.71 -6.93
N HIS A 26 3.34 -7.64 -8.06
CA HIS A 26 3.25 -8.69 -9.07
C HIS A 26 3.66 -10.04 -8.50
N GLU A 27 4.74 -10.06 -7.72
CA GLU A 27 5.19 -11.30 -7.09
C GLU A 27 4.13 -11.86 -6.17
N ILE A 28 3.52 -10.99 -5.35
CA ILE A 28 2.48 -11.40 -4.44
C ILE A 28 1.29 -12.00 -5.21
N MET A 29 0.88 -11.32 -6.28
CA MET A 29 -0.27 -11.79 -7.05
C MET A 29 0.03 -13.10 -7.76
N ASN A 30 1.30 -13.38 -8.04
CA ASN A 30 1.67 -14.64 -8.65
C ASN A 30 1.45 -15.84 -7.71
N PHE A 31 1.29 -15.58 -6.43
CA PHE A 31 0.97 -16.64 -5.48
C PHE A 31 -0.52 -16.96 -5.42
N CYS A 32 -1.30 -16.39 -6.31
CA CYS A 32 -2.73 -16.66 -6.40
C CYS A 32 -3.46 -16.39 -5.09
N VAL A 33 -3.21 -15.19 -4.54
CA VAL A 33 -3.83 -14.80 -3.27
C VAL A 33 -5.29 -14.42 -3.48
N SER A 34 -6.10 -14.68 -2.46
CA SER A 34 -7.51 -14.28 -2.46
C SER A 34 -7.64 -12.81 -2.04
N GLN A 35 -8.83 -12.25 -2.23
CA GLN A 35 -9.10 -10.89 -1.76
C GLN A 35 -8.92 -10.80 -0.25
N GLN A 36 -9.33 -11.83 0.46
CA GLN A 36 -9.17 -11.86 1.91
C GLN A 36 -7.68 -11.82 2.28
N GLN A 37 -6.87 -12.58 1.58
CA GLN A 37 -5.43 -12.58 1.83
C GLN A 37 -4.80 -11.25 1.50
N ILE A 38 -5.27 -10.58 0.43
CA ILE A 38 -4.76 -9.26 0.09
C ILE A 38 -5.01 -8.28 1.22
N LYS A 39 -6.21 -8.32 1.81
CA LYS A 39 -6.53 -7.46 2.94
C LYS A 39 -5.61 -7.75 4.13
N GLN A 40 -5.36 -9.01 4.39
CA GLN A 40 -4.47 -9.40 5.48
C GLN A 40 -3.05 -8.92 5.23
N ILE A 41 -2.60 -9.02 3.98
CA ILE A 41 -1.27 -8.55 3.62
C ILE A 41 -1.17 -7.04 3.83
N ILE A 42 -2.19 -6.30 3.40
CA ILE A 42 -2.21 -4.86 3.60
C ILE A 42 -2.13 -4.53 5.10
N ASN A 43 -2.90 -5.24 5.88
CA ASN A 43 -2.93 -5.01 7.32
C ASN A 43 -1.56 -5.27 7.96
N LEU A 44 -0.94 -6.37 7.59
CA LEU A 44 0.37 -6.72 8.14
C LEU A 44 1.44 -5.73 7.71
N LEU A 45 1.39 -5.29 6.46
CA LEU A 45 2.34 -4.30 5.97
C LEU A 45 2.14 -2.95 6.65
N ALA A 46 0.88 -2.61 6.93
CA ALA A 46 0.60 -1.35 7.61
C ALA A 46 1.27 -1.31 8.98
N LEU A 47 1.34 -2.45 9.65
CA LEU A 47 1.97 -2.51 10.97
C LEU A 47 3.47 -2.24 10.92
N GLU A 48 4.07 -2.32 9.73
CA GLU A 48 5.48 -2.01 9.55
C GLU A 48 5.74 -0.54 9.33
N LEU A 49 4.68 0.26 9.15
CA LEU A 49 4.84 1.69 8.93
C LEU A 49 5.30 2.38 10.20
N GLU A 50 6.19 3.35 10.05
CA GLU A 50 6.65 4.15 11.17
C GLU A 50 5.67 5.25 11.53
N ASP A 51 4.84 5.65 10.58
CA ASP A 51 3.81 6.66 10.81
C ASP A 51 2.62 6.01 11.50
N ASN A 52 2.52 6.22 12.81
CA ASN A 52 1.47 5.60 13.61
C ASN A 52 0.07 6.04 13.20
N ASN A 53 -0.09 7.30 12.83
CA ASN A 53 -1.40 7.79 12.43
C ASN A 53 -1.86 7.12 11.14
N LEU A 54 -0.96 7.02 10.18
CA LEU A 54 -1.29 6.37 8.91
C LEU A 54 -1.57 4.89 9.14
N MET A 55 -0.75 4.24 9.95
CA MET A 55 -0.94 2.82 10.26
C MET A 55 -2.33 2.58 10.85
N ARG A 56 -2.73 3.39 11.83
CA ARG A 56 -4.03 3.24 12.47
C ARG A 56 -5.17 3.48 11.51
N SER A 57 -4.99 4.44 10.61
CA SER A 57 -6.03 4.73 9.61
C SER A 57 -6.23 3.54 8.69
N ILE A 58 -5.15 2.94 8.22
CA ILE A 58 -5.24 1.80 7.31
C ILE A 58 -5.85 0.61 8.01
N VAL A 59 -5.36 0.30 9.21
CA VAL A 59 -5.87 -0.84 9.97
C VAL A 59 -7.35 -0.64 10.29
N GLY A 60 -7.74 0.58 10.63
CA GLY A 60 -9.13 0.89 10.92
C GLY A 60 -10.02 0.68 9.71
N LEU A 61 -9.56 1.11 8.53
CA LEU A 61 -10.32 0.93 7.31
C LEU A 61 -10.50 -0.55 6.97
N ILE A 62 -9.46 -1.33 7.15
CA ILE A 62 -9.54 -2.77 6.89
C ILE A 62 -10.56 -3.42 7.82
N LYS A 63 -10.53 -3.06 9.09
CA LYS A 63 -11.47 -3.61 10.06
C LYS A 63 -12.90 -3.19 9.77
N SER A 64 -13.10 -1.93 9.40
CA SER A 64 -14.43 -1.44 9.06
C SER A 64 -15.00 -2.17 7.87
N ASN A 65 -14.19 -2.37 6.85
CA ASN A 65 -14.63 -3.10 5.67
C ASN A 65 -15.05 -4.51 6.03
N LYS A 66 -14.29 -5.16 6.89
CA LYS A 66 -14.59 -6.51 7.33
C LYS A 66 -15.92 -6.54 8.08
N THR A 67 -16.14 -5.55 8.93
CA THR A 67 -17.36 -5.44 9.71
C THR A 67 -18.57 -5.27 8.80
N GLU A 68 -18.45 -4.43 7.80
CA GLU A 68 -19.53 -4.23 6.85
C GLU A 68 -19.92 -5.52 6.15
N LYS A 69 -18.91 -6.30 5.79
CA LYS A 69 -19.17 -7.57 5.13
C LYS A 69 -19.98 -8.50 6.00
N LEU A 70 -19.73 -8.47 7.28
CA LEU A 70 -20.44 -9.34 8.20
C LEU A 70 -21.91 -8.96 8.33
N HIS A 71 -22.25 -7.72 8.04
CA HIS A 71 -23.63 -7.26 8.13
C HIS A 71 -24.45 -7.62 6.91
N VAL A 72 -23.80 -7.98 5.85
CA VAL A 72 -24.49 -8.38 4.63
C VAL A 72 -24.71 -9.88 4.65
#